data_0042416fb8174768d9c2ef818dc48544
#
_entry.id   0042416fb8174768d9c2ef818dc48544
#
_cell.length_a   1.000
_cell.length_b   1.000
_cell.length_c   1.000
_cell.angle_alpha   90.00
_cell.angle_beta   90.00
_cell.angle_gamma   90.00
#
_symmetry.space_group_name_H-M   'P 1'
#
loop_
_entity.id
_entity.type
_entity.pdbx_description
1 polymer ?
#
loop_
_entity_poly.entity_id
_entity_poly.type
_entity_poly.pdbx_seq_one_letter_code
_entity_poly.pdbx_strand_id
1 'polypeptide(L)'
;MKWDAGMYDATSPQTDVGRELIAMSCVKADDSILDIGCGTGTLTIELARLAHKGKVVGIDPSIEMLESAREKALSAGNIVLINIPAQKLDFKEEFDLIYSNSALQWIKKQEDVIARAYMTLKPNGRFAIQMPAKDFCWELMENINSAIAFLGLESKYKKMESPWRFPVKEEFAGFFKDAGFANVNVFYKDYTLVFESINDVLEWSVSAALRPYLALLNEKKQERFKYAFAMGFENYRTEKGIEFNFRRLFAFAEKK
;
A
#
# COMPACT_ATOMS: atom_id res chain seq x y z
N MET A 1 7.38 -5.93 -12.03
CA MET A 1 7.39 -4.44 -12.06
C MET A 1 8.59 -4.02 -11.23
N LYS A 2 9.50 -3.20 -11.74
CA LYS A 2 10.63 -2.68 -10.95
C LYS A 2 10.16 -1.47 -10.13
N TRP A 3 10.47 -1.46 -8.85
CA TRP A 3 10.20 -0.35 -7.94
C TRP A 3 11.45 0.50 -7.77
N ASP A 4 11.27 1.82 -7.64
CA ASP A 4 12.33 2.75 -7.27
C ASP A 4 12.15 3.07 -5.78
N ALA A 5 12.97 2.44 -4.95
CA ALA A 5 12.88 2.53 -3.51
C ALA A 5 13.18 3.94 -2.99
N GLY A 6 14.15 4.64 -3.59
CA GLY A 6 14.52 6.00 -3.18
C GLY A 6 13.42 7.01 -3.44
N MET A 7 12.84 6.98 -4.64
CA MET A 7 11.70 7.86 -4.99
C MET A 7 10.47 7.54 -4.13
N TYR A 8 10.20 6.25 -3.86
CA TYR A 8 9.07 5.84 -3.03
C TYR A 8 9.16 6.42 -1.61
N ASP A 9 10.32 6.35 -0.98
CA ASP A 9 10.51 6.85 0.39
C ASP A 9 10.43 8.39 0.49
N ALA A 10 10.94 9.10 -0.52
CA ALA A 10 10.99 10.55 -0.52
C ALA A 10 9.59 11.20 -0.63
N THR A 11 8.61 10.49 -1.23
CA THR A 11 7.33 11.08 -1.64
C THR A 11 6.11 10.30 -1.14
N SER A 12 6.15 9.75 0.09
CA SER A 12 5.19 8.73 0.52
C SER A 12 4.19 9.18 1.60
N PRO A 13 3.12 9.96 1.26
CA PRO A 13 2.05 10.28 2.20
C PRO A 13 1.43 9.04 2.87
N GLN A 14 1.44 7.90 2.19
CA GLN A 14 0.98 6.62 2.73
C GLN A 14 1.80 6.13 3.92
N THR A 15 3.02 6.61 4.12
CA THR A 15 3.85 6.28 5.29
C THR A 15 3.27 6.90 6.56
N ASP A 16 2.77 8.13 6.51
CA ASP A 16 2.15 8.78 7.66
C ASP A 16 0.86 8.07 8.06
N VAL A 17 0.05 7.67 7.08
CA VAL A 17 -1.13 6.85 7.35
C VAL A 17 -0.74 5.46 7.90
N GLY A 18 0.40 4.92 7.48
CA GLY A 18 0.96 3.69 8.04
C GLY A 18 1.36 3.84 9.52
N ARG A 19 1.93 4.98 9.91
CA ARG A 19 2.22 5.28 11.33
C ARG A 19 0.94 5.38 12.15
N GLU A 20 -0.10 5.96 11.59
CA GLU A 20 -1.41 5.96 12.24
C GLU A 20 -1.94 4.53 12.42
N LEU A 21 -1.82 3.67 11.41
CA LEU A 21 -2.18 2.25 11.53
C LEU A 21 -1.37 1.55 12.63
N ILE A 22 -0.06 1.81 12.74
CA ILE A 22 0.78 1.30 13.84
C ILE A 22 0.22 1.74 15.19
N ALA A 23 -0.09 3.03 15.36
CA ALA A 23 -0.63 3.56 16.61
C ALA A 23 -1.97 2.89 16.99
N MET A 24 -2.81 2.57 16.00
CA MET A 24 -4.10 1.89 16.21
C MET A 24 -3.97 0.37 16.41
N SER A 25 -2.83 -0.23 16.04
CA SER A 25 -2.61 -1.69 16.10
C SER A 25 -2.28 -2.21 17.49
N CYS A 26 -2.12 -1.35 18.49
CA CYS A 26 -1.79 -1.70 19.87
C CYS A 26 -0.60 -2.67 19.95
N VAL A 27 0.50 -2.36 19.28
CA VAL A 27 1.72 -3.17 19.24
C VAL A 27 2.27 -3.35 20.66
N LYS A 28 2.57 -4.60 21.04
CA LYS A 28 3.18 -4.95 22.32
C LYS A 28 4.67 -5.20 22.16
N ALA A 29 5.42 -5.00 23.23
CA ALA A 29 6.87 -5.14 23.24
C ALA A 29 7.38 -6.55 22.85
N ASP A 30 6.58 -7.56 23.10
CA ASP A 30 6.86 -8.99 22.87
C ASP A 30 6.12 -9.58 21.67
N ASP A 31 5.38 -8.77 20.90
CA ASP A 31 4.67 -9.25 19.72
C ASP A 31 5.63 -9.85 18.68
N SER A 32 5.28 -10.99 18.13
CA SER A 32 5.79 -11.50 16.86
C SER A 32 4.93 -10.94 15.74
N ILE A 33 5.50 -10.16 14.83
CA ILE A 33 4.76 -9.38 13.82
C ILE A 33 5.10 -9.84 12.42
N LEU A 34 4.09 -10.03 11.57
CA LEU A 34 4.24 -10.19 10.13
C LEU A 34 3.83 -8.89 9.43
N ASP A 35 4.77 -8.28 8.70
CA ASP A 35 4.51 -7.11 7.86
C ASP A 35 4.37 -7.55 6.39
N ILE A 36 3.14 -7.52 5.88
CA ILE A 36 2.80 -7.95 4.51
C ILE A 36 2.95 -6.78 3.56
N GLY A 37 3.91 -6.89 2.62
CA GLY A 37 4.27 -5.83 1.69
C GLY A 37 5.12 -4.76 2.38
N CYS A 38 6.16 -5.19 3.06
CA CYS A 38 7.03 -4.32 3.88
C CYS A 38 7.79 -3.25 3.09
N GLY A 39 7.87 -3.39 1.76
CA GLY A 39 8.51 -2.42 0.88
C GLY A 39 9.95 -2.14 1.27
N THR A 40 10.29 -0.86 1.40
CA THR A 40 11.62 -0.37 1.81
C THR A 40 11.91 -0.52 3.31
N GLY A 41 11.00 -1.13 4.08
CA GLY A 41 11.21 -1.45 5.49
C GLY A 41 11.03 -0.29 6.47
N THR A 42 10.64 0.89 6.02
CA THR A 42 10.50 2.07 6.90
C THR A 42 9.56 1.80 8.07
N LEU A 43 8.35 1.30 7.81
CA LEU A 43 7.38 0.97 8.87
C LEU A 43 7.74 -0.33 9.59
N THR A 44 8.36 -1.30 8.92
CA THR A 44 8.88 -2.53 9.53
C THR A 44 9.87 -2.24 10.66
N ILE A 45 10.75 -1.25 10.45
CA ILE A 45 11.73 -0.81 11.47
C ILE A 45 11.03 -0.13 12.64
N GLU A 46 9.98 0.67 12.38
CA GLU A 46 9.18 1.28 13.43
C GLU A 46 8.45 0.22 14.28
N LEU A 47 7.86 -0.79 13.62
CA LEU A 47 7.26 -1.96 14.28
C LEU A 47 8.31 -2.71 15.14
N ALA A 48 9.51 -2.93 14.61
CA ALA A 48 10.58 -3.64 15.32
C ALA A 48 11.09 -2.90 16.56
N ARG A 49 11.10 -1.57 16.53
CA ARG A 49 11.42 -0.74 17.71
C ARG A 49 10.35 -0.86 18.79
N LEU A 50 9.09 -0.93 18.42
CA LEU A 50 7.98 -1.12 19.36
C LEU A 50 7.98 -2.54 19.93
N ALA A 51 8.12 -3.55 19.07
CA ALA A 51 8.19 -4.97 19.43
C ALA A 51 9.64 -5.40 19.77
N HIS A 52 10.35 -4.62 20.60
CA HIS A 52 11.78 -4.77 20.86
C HIS A 52 12.19 -6.06 21.60
N LYS A 53 11.25 -6.78 22.19
CA LYS A 53 11.43 -8.12 22.79
C LYS A 53 10.89 -9.24 21.92
N GLY A 54 10.16 -8.88 20.86
CA GLY A 54 9.58 -9.78 19.88
C GLY A 54 10.40 -9.85 18.59
N LYS A 55 9.74 -10.26 17.52
CA LYS A 55 10.34 -10.43 16.20
C LYS A 55 9.44 -9.81 15.13
N VAL A 56 10.02 -9.18 14.13
CA VAL A 56 9.27 -8.70 12.95
C VAL A 56 9.76 -9.44 11.70
N VAL A 57 8.83 -10.05 10.98
CA VAL A 57 9.07 -10.65 9.66
C VAL A 57 8.42 -9.75 8.62
N GLY A 58 9.24 -9.14 7.77
CA GLY A 58 8.76 -8.38 6.60
C GLY A 58 8.80 -9.23 5.34
N ILE A 59 7.70 -9.27 4.60
CA ILE A 59 7.65 -9.94 3.29
C ILE A 59 7.34 -8.95 2.18
N ASP A 60 8.02 -9.07 1.05
CA ASP A 60 7.73 -8.31 -0.17
C ASP A 60 8.15 -9.11 -1.41
N PRO A 61 7.39 -9.07 -2.52
CA PRO A 61 7.77 -9.74 -3.76
C PRO A 61 8.89 -9.02 -4.53
N SER A 62 9.20 -7.74 -4.24
CA SER A 62 10.24 -6.96 -4.92
C SER A 62 11.58 -7.12 -4.22
N ILE A 63 12.57 -7.63 -4.96
CA ILE A 63 13.95 -7.73 -4.49
C ILE A 63 14.53 -6.33 -4.25
N GLU A 64 14.27 -5.39 -5.15
CA GLU A 64 14.77 -4.02 -5.08
C GLU A 64 14.29 -3.30 -3.79
N MET A 65 13.03 -3.51 -3.41
CA MET A 65 12.49 -2.99 -2.15
C MET A 65 13.17 -3.61 -0.94
N LEU A 66 13.37 -4.94 -0.97
CA LEU A 66 14.01 -5.65 0.14
C LEU A 66 15.50 -5.34 0.27
N GLU A 67 16.21 -5.02 -0.81
CA GLU A 67 17.59 -4.54 -0.75
C GLU A 67 17.67 -3.22 0.05
N SER A 68 16.82 -2.25 -0.27
CA SER A 68 16.70 -1.01 0.50
C SER A 68 16.29 -1.26 1.95
N ALA A 69 15.35 -2.19 2.18
CA ALA A 69 14.93 -2.55 3.54
C ALA A 69 16.07 -3.17 4.35
N ARG A 70 16.90 -4.03 3.75
CA ARG A 70 18.06 -4.65 4.41
C ARG A 70 19.09 -3.60 4.83
N GLU A 71 19.41 -2.65 3.95
CA GLU A 71 20.33 -1.56 4.26
C GLU A 71 19.86 -0.74 5.46
N LYS A 72 18.57 -0.40 5.52
CA LYS A 72 18.00 0.35 6.63
C LYS A 72 17.90 -0.46 7.92
N ALA A 73 17.67 -1.77 7.81
CA ALA A 73 17.48 -2.67 8.95
C ALA A 73 18.80 -3.18 9.58
N LEU A 74 19.98 -2.80 9.07
CA LEU A 74 21.29 -3.29 9.53
C LEU A 74 21.50 -3.18 11.05
N SER A 75 20.90 -2.17 11.69
CA SER A 75 21.00 -1.95 13.15
C SER A 75 19.89 -2.63 13.96
N ALA A 76 18.92 -3.25 13.32
CA ALA A 76 17.76 -3.85 13.98
C ALA A 76 17.94 -5.38 14.07
N GLY A 77 18.27 -5.88 15.25
CA GLY A 77 18.58 -7.31 15.47
C GLY A 77 17.37 -8.24 15.47
N ASN A 78 16.14 -7.72 15.41
CA ASN A 78 14.89 -8.49 15.51
C ASN A 78 14.06 -8.46 14.21
N ILE A 79 14.64 -8.09 13.07
CA ILE A 79 13.98 -8.07 11.76
C ILE A 79 14.47 -9.22 10.89
N VAL A 80 13.53 -9.92 10.23
CA VAL A 80 13.79 -10.89 9.17
C VAL A 80 13.04 -10.45 7.90
N LEU A 81 13.74 -10.35 6.77
CA LEU A 81 13.17 -9.95 5.49
C LEU A 81 13.17 -11.11 4.51
N ILE A 82 12.00 -11.44 3.94
CA ILE A 82 11.81 -12.60 3.09
C ILE A 82 11.20 -12.18 1.75
N ASN A 83 11.83 -12.59 0.66
CA ASN A 83 11.34 -12.32 -0.68
C ASN A 83 10.29 -13.36 -1.10
N ILE A 84 9.05 -13.15 -0.67
CA ILE A 84 7.89 -13.95 -1.08
C ILE A 84 6.68 -13.05 -1.31
N PRO A 85 5.80 -13.36 -2.26
CA PRO A 85 4.50 -12.71 -2.39
C PRO A 85 3.55 -13.22 -1.30
N ALA A 86 2.64 -12.36 -0.85
CA ALA A 86 1.66 -12.69 0.20
C ALA A 86 0.78 -13.91 -0.12
N GLN A 87 0.57 -14.21 -1.41
CA GLN A 87 -0.16 -15.41 -1.85
C GLN A 87 0.57 -16.73 -1.53
N LYS A 88 1.85 -16.66 -1.16
CA LYS A 88 2.69 -17.82 -0.77
C LYS A 88 2.96 -17.90 0.73
N LEU A 89 2.20 -17.17 1.55
CA LEU A 89 2.26 -17.31 3.00
C LEU A 89 2.03 -18.77 3.41
N ASP A 90 2.96 -19.32 4.20
CA ASP A 90 2.92 -20.70 4.71
C ASP A 90 3.45 -20.80 6.16
N PHE A 91 3.22 -19.76 6.95
CA PHE A 91 3.45 -19.77 8.40
C PHE A 91 2.22 -20.36 9.11
N LYS A 92 2.42 -20.91 10.31
CA LYS A 92 1.33 -21.51 11.09
C LYS A 92 1.41 -21.04 12.54
N GLU A 93 0.44 -20.21 12.95
CA GLU A 93 0.31 -19.73 14.34
C GLU A 93 1.61 -19.14 14.92
N GLU A 94 2.30 -18.32 14.13
CA GLU A 94 3.59 -17.74 14.54
C GLU A 94 3.49 -16.29 14.98
N PHE A 95 2.43 -15.57 14.58
CA PHE A 95 2.36 -14.12 14.77
C PHE A 95 1.24 -13.69 15.71
N ASP A 96 1.55 -12.69 16.53
CA ASP A 96 0.59 -12.03 17.42
C ASP A 96 -0.11 -10.88 16.70
N LEU A 97 0.56 -10.30 15.69
CA LEU A 97 0.03 -9.23 14.85
C LEU A 97 0.43 -9.44 13.39
N ILE A 98 -0.54 -9.32 12.50
CA ILE A 98 -0.30 -9.07 11.07
C ILE A 98 -0.56 -7.61 10.81
N TYR A 99 0.39 -6.97 10.16
CA TYR A 99 0.35 -5.59 9.71
C TYR A 99 0.45 -5.54 8.19
N SER A 100 -0.29 -4.64 7.53
CA SER A 100 -0.13 -4.40 6.09
C SER A 100 -0.52 -2.97 5.74
N ASN A 101 0.41 -2.25 5.15
CA ASN A 101 0.21 -0.86 4.75
C ASN A 101 0.38 -0.67 3.24
N SER A 102 -0.68 -0.26 2.55
CA SER A 102 -0.64 0.07 1.11
C SER A 102 -0.08 -1.04 0.21
N ALA A 103 -0.39 -2.31 0.52
CA ALA A 103 0.12 -3.46 -0.21
C ALA A 103 -0.99 -4.32 -0.85
N LEU A 104 -2.08 -4.62 -0.14
CA LEU A 104 -3.07 -5.58 -0.62
C LEU A 104 -3.83 -5.12 -1.88
N GLN A 105 -3.91 -3.82 -2.15
CA GLN A 105 -4.53 -3.33 -3.39
C GLN A 105 -3.89 -3.90 -4.67
N TRP A 106 -2.64 -4.33 -4.62
CA TRP A 106 -1.93 -4.94 -5.75
C TRP A 106 -2.29 -6.42 -5.98
N ILE A 107 -3.10 -7.00 -5.10
CA ILE A 107 -3.48 -8.42 -5.11
C ILE A 107 -4.93 -8.55 -5.58
N LYS A 108 -5.15 -9.35 -6.65
CA LYS A 108 -6.49 -9.54 -7.21
C LYS A 108 -7.37 -10.42 -6.31
N LYS A 109 -6.80 -11.49 -5.74
CA LYS A 109 -7.48 -12.40 -4.83
C LYS A 109 -7.08 -12.08 -3.38
N GLN A 110 -7.60 -10.97 -2.86
CA GLN A 110 -7.31 -10.52 -1.50
C GLN A 110 -7.87 -11.48 -0.46
N GLU A 111 -9.02 -12.09 -0.74
CA GLU A 111 -9.66 -13.11 0.08
C GLU A 111 -8.75 -14.30 0.37
N ASP A 112 -8.00 -14.78 -0.63
CA ASP A 112 -7.04 -15.88 -0.46
C ASP A 112 -5.90 -15.50 0.49
N VAL A 113 -5.41 -14.26 0.41
CA VAL A 113 -4.35 -13.77 1.30
C VAL A 113 -4.85 -13.61 2.72
N ILE A 114 -6.07 -13.08 2.90
CA ILE A 114 -6.68 -12.92 4.23
C ILE A 114 -6.90 -14.29 4.89
N ALA A 115 -7.36 -15.30 4.13
CA ALA A 115 -7.52 -16.65 4.64
C ALA A 115 -6.17 -17.28 5.06
N ARG A 116 -5.09 -17.09 4.27
CA ARG A 116 -3.75 -17.53 4.65
C ARG A 116 -3.24 -16.78 5.88
N ALA A 117 -3.44 -15.47 5.94
CA ALA A 117 -3.08 -14.63 7.07
C ALA A 117 -3.75 -15.13 8.37
N TYR A 118 -5.02 -15.56 8.30
CA TYR A 118 -5.70 -16.19 9.45
C TYR A 118 -4.94 -17.41 9.99
N MET A 119 -4.43 -18.25 9.10
CA MET A 119 -3.67 -19.45 9.49
C MET A 119 -2.31 -19.13 10.11
N THR A 120 -1.73 -17.98 9.78
CA THR A 120 -0.42 -17.56 10.31
C THR A 120 -0.51 -16.93 11.70
N LEU A 121 -1.68 -16.42 12.08
CA LEU A 121 -1.92 -15.81 13.39
C LEU A 121 -2.04 -16.87 14.48
N LYS A 122 -1.45 -16.61 15.63
CA LYS A 122 -1.73 -17.32 16.88
C LYS A 122 -3.19 -17.13 17.32
N PRO A 123 -3.73 -17.98 18.20
CA PRO A 123 -4.99 -17.68 18.90
C PRO A 123 -4.91 -16.30 19.58
N ASN A 124 -5.97 -15.51 19.48
CA ASN A 124 -6.05 -14.11 19.92
C ASN A 124 -5.13 -13.14 19.16
N GLY A 125 -4.53 -13.58 18.06
CA GLY A 125 -3.75 -12.73 17.17
C GLY A 125 -4.61 -11.70 16.44
N ARG A 126 -4.01 -10.56 16.08
CA ARG A 126 -4.67 -9.39 15.49
C ARG A 126 -4.22 -9.18 14.05
N PHE A 127 -5.12 -8.70 13.21
CA PHE A 127 -4.79 -8.22 11.87
C PHE A 127 -5.16 -6.76 11.73
N ALA A 128 -4.20 -5.92 11.38
CA ALA A 128 -4.37 -4.50 11.11
C ALA A 128 -3.90 -4.18 9.69
N ILE A 129 -4.77 -3.58 8.90
CA ILE A 129 -4.48 -3.23 7.52
C ILE A 129 -5.04 -1.87 7.16
N GLN A 130 -4.32 -1.13 6.32
CA GLN A 130 -4.86 -0.03 5.56
C GLN A 130 -4.39 -0.08 4.11
N MET A 131 -5.24 0.42 3.21
CA MET A 131 -4.96 0.54 1.78
C MET A 131 -5.84 1.62 1.14
N PRO A 132 -5.58 2.03 -0.12
CA PRO A 132 -6.53 2.86 -0.86
C PRO A 132 -7.93 2.25 -0.87
N ALA A 133 -8.94 3.06 -0.62
CA ALA A 133 -10.35 2.66 -0.69
C ALA A 133 -10.87 2.74 -2.13
N LYS A 134 -12.06 2.21 -2.36
CA LYS A 134 -12.84 2.58 -3.55
C LYS A 134 -13.02 4.10 -3.56
N ASP A 135 -12.90 4.69 -4.73
CA ASP A 135 -12.97 6.16 -4.93
C ASP A 135 -11.86 6.96 -4.23
N PHE A 136 -10.73 6.30 -3.86
CA PHE A 136 -9.55 7.01 -3.43
C PHE A 136 -8.97 7.83 -4.59
N CYS A 137 -8.54 9.06 -4.32
CA CYS A 137 -7.90 9.92 -5.33
C CYS A 137 -8.62 9.82 -6.69
N TRP A 138 -9.94 10.05 -6.73
CA TRP A 138 -10.71 10.01 -7.99
C TRP A 138 -10.12 11.00 -9.01
N GLU A 139 -9.53 12.10 -8.52
CA GLU A 139 -8.81 13.11 -9.30
C GLU A 139 -7.62 12.50 -10.05
N LEU A 140 -6.90 11.57 -9.42
CA LEU A 140 -5.80 10.86 -10.04
C LEU A 140 -6.29 9.97 -11.19
N MET A 141 -7.39 9.25 -11.00
CA MET A 141 -7.97 8.40 -12.05
C MET A 141 -8.56 9.21 -13.19
N GLU A 142 -9.19 10.34 -12.88
CA GLU A 142 -9.70 11.28 -13.89
C GLU A 142 -8.55 11.83 -14.75
N ASN A 143 -7.45 12.26 -14.13
CA ASN A 143 -6.30 12.78 -14.87
C ASN A 143 -5.56 11.71 -15.67
N ILE A 144 -5.51 10.46 -15.20
CA ILE A 144 -5.02 9.32 -16.02
C ILE A 144 -5.88 9.16 -17.28
N ASN A 145 -7.20 9.12 -17.13
CA ASN A 145 -8.13 8.95 -18.25
C ASN A 145 -8.06 10.14 -19.21
N SER A 146 -7.98 11.35 -18.70
CA SER A 146 -7.83 12.57 -19.49
C SER A 146 -6.53 12.58 -20.29
N ALA A 147 -5.41 12.16 -19.70
CA ALA A 147 -4.13 12.02 -20.40
C ALA A 147 -4.18 10.94 -21.51
N ILE A 148 -4.86 9.83 -21.26
CA ILE A 148 -5.09 8.77 -22.26
C ILE A 148 -5.86 9.32 -23.45
N ALA A 149 -6.98 10.03 -23.19
CA ALA A 149 -7.84 10.60 -24.24
C ALA A 149 -7.10 11.70 -25.00
N PHE A 150 -6.45 12.63 -24.31
CA PHE A 150 -5.71 13.74 -24.92
C PHE A 150 -4.60 13.27 -25.88
N LEU A 151 -3.99 12.12 -25.59
CA LEU A 151 -2.91 11.54 -26.41
C LEU A 151 -3.40 10.54 -27.44
N GLY A 152 -4.72 10.25 -27.53
CA GLY A 152 -5.28 9.26 -28.44
C GLY A 152 -4.80 7.84 -28.15
N LEU A 153 -4.69 7.48 -26.88
CA LEU A 153 -4.13 6.20 -26.43
C LEU A 153 -5.20 5.18 -25.99
N GLU A 154 -6.49 5.47 -26.14
CA GLU A 154 -7.61 4.67 -25.66
C GLU A 154 -7.54 3.22 -26.17
N SER A 155 -7.21 3.04 -27.45
CA SER A 155 -7.08 1.71 -28.05
C SER A 155 -5.99 0.86 -27.40
N LYS A 156 -4.91 1.52 -26.91
CA LYS A 156 -3.79 0.87 -26.23
C LYS A 156 -4.17 0.39 -24.84
N TYR A 157 -4.97 1.16 -24.11
CA TYR A 157 -5.38 0.85 -22.74
C TYR A 157 -6.72 0.10 -22.65
N LYS A 158 -7.46 -0.05 -23.77
CA LYS A 158 -8.78 -0.70 -23.80
C LYS A 158 -8.82 -2.10 -23.18
N LYS A 159 -7.70 -2.85 -23.27
CA LYS A 159 -7.58 -4.21 -22.73
C LYS A 159 -6.79 -4.27 -21.43
N MET A 160 -6.36 -3.11 -20.91
CA MET A 160 -5.62 -3.06 -19.67
C MET A 160 -6.58 -3.29 -18.50
N GLU A 161 -6.41 -4.38 -17.79
CA GLU A 161 -7.07 -4.55 -16.50
C GLU A 161 -6.48 -3.58 -15.49
N SER A 162 -7.33 -3.05 -14.60
CA SER A 162 -6.84 -2.24 -13.48
C SER A 162 -5.72 -2.99 -12.76
N PRO A 163 -4.56 -2.38 -12.49
CA PRO A 163 -3.51 -3.04 -11.70
C PRO A 163 -3.92 -3.26 -10.25
N TRP A 164 -4.96 -2.56 -9.78
CA TRP A 164 -5.43 -2.58 -8.41
C TRP A 164 -6.80 -3.24 -8.26
N ARG A 165 -7.09 -3.66 -7.03
CA ARG A 165 -8.43 -3.99 -6.56
C ARG A 165 -8.73 -3.15 -5.32
N PHE A 166 -9.79 -2.36 -5.38
CA PHE A 166 -10.29 -1.53 -4.30
C PHE A 166 -11.69 -2.02 -3.91
N PRO A 167 -11.84 -2.96 -2.98
CA PRO A 167 -13.14 -3.44 -2.55
C PRO A 167 -13.89 -2.35 -1.78
N VAL A 168 -15.21 -2.42 -1.77
CA VAL A 168 -16.01 -1.66 -0.81
C VAL A 168 -15.84 -2.27 0.58
N LYS A 169 -16.07 -1.47 1.62
CA LYS A 169 -15.82 -1.92 3.01
C LYS A 169 -16.63 -3.15 3.41
N GLU A 170 -17.86 -3.29 2.87
CA GLU A 170 -18.73 -4.43 3.14
C GLU A 170 -18.18 -5.72 2.53
N GLU A 171 -17.71 -5.66 1.27
CA GLU A 171 -17.03 -6.77 0.60
C GLU A 171 -15.76 -7.16 1.36
N PHE A 172 -14.94 -6.17 1.71
CA PHE A 172 -13.68 -6.40 2.41
C PHE A 172 -13.89 -7.00 3.80
N ALA A 173 -14.91 -6.55 4.54
CA ALA A 173 -15.31 -7.15 5.82
C ALA A 173 -15.78 -8.60 5.65
N GLY A 174 -16.42 -8.93 4.52
CA GLY A 174 -16.82 -10.29 4.16
C GLY A 174 -15.60 -11.22 4.09
N PHE A 175 -14.51 -10.82 3.45
CA PHE A 175 -13.29 -11.64 3.35
C PHE A 175 -12.73 -12.07 4.71
N PHE A 176 -12.75 -11.17 5.69
CA PHE A 176 -12.32 -11.49 7.06
C PHE A 176 -13.27 -12.47 7.75
N LYS A 177 -14.59 -12.24 7.62
CA LYS A 177 -15.60 -13.13 8.23
C LYS A 177 -15.54 -14.52 7.63
N ASP A 178 -15.42 -14.63 6.31
CA ASP A 178 -15.33 -15.90 5.59
C ASP A 178 -14.06 -16.68 5.95
N ALA A 179 -12.97 -15.97 6.27
CA ALA A 179 -11.74 -16.56 6.76
C ALA A 179 -11.81 -17.01 8.24
N GLY A 180 -12.86 -16.64 8.99
CA GLY A 180 -13.07 -17.03 10.39
C GLY A 180 -12.66 -15.97 11.42
N PHE A 181 -12.29 -14.77 11.00
CA PHE A 181 -11.98 -13.68 11.93
C PHE A 181 -13.21 -13.21 12.72
N ALA A 182 -12.96 -12.83 13.95
CA ALA A 182 -13.93 -12.16 14.83
C ALA A 182 -13.60 -10.67 14.95
N ASN A 183 -14.50 -9.91 15.57
CA ASN A 183 -14.33 -8.49 15.88
C ASN A 183 -13.89 -7.67 14.65
N VAL A 184 -14.46 -8.00 13.47
CA VAL A 184 -14.12 -7.36 12.20
C VAL A 184 -14.67 -5.94 12.17
N ASN A 185 -13.77 -4.96 12.11
CA ASN A 185 -14.08 -3.55 11.99
C ASN A 185 -13.43 -2.98 10.72
N VAL A 186 -14.24 -2.57 9.75
CA VAL A 186 -13.78 -1.99 8.47
C VAL A 186 -14.43 -0.64 8.27
N PHE A 187 -13.62 0.40 8.06
CA PHE A 187 -14.10 1.77 7.89
C PHE A 187 -13.26 2.56 6.89
N TYR A 188 -13.84 3.63 6.38
CA TYR A 188 -13.12 4.60 5.57
C TYR A 188 -12.63 5.75 6.43
N LYS A 189 -11.47 6.29 6.06
CA LYS A 189 -10.95 7.55 6.57
C LYS A 189 -10.50 8.41 5.40
N ASP A 190 -10.97 9.65 5.38
CA ASP A 190 -10.65 10.63 4.35
C ASP A 190 -9.53 11.55 4.83
N TYR A 191 -8.56 11.77 3.97
CA TYR A 191 -7.49 12.74 4.13
C TYR A 191 -7.49 13.67 2.92
N THR A 192 -6.89 14.83 3.06
CA THR A 192 -6.56 15.71 1.96
C THR A 192 -5.05 15.67 1.76
N LEU A 193 -4.60 15.30 0.58
CA LEU A 193 -3.21 15.49 0.18
C LEU A 193 -3.03 16.93 -0.29
N VAL A 194 -1.93 17.52 0.13
CA VAL A 194 -1.52 18.87 -0.28
C VAL A 194 -0.11 18.78 -0.82
N PHE A 195 0.09 19.18 -2.07
CA PHE A 195 1.39 19.22 -2.72
C PHE A 195 1.73 20.67 -3.07
N GLU A 196 2.97 21.07 -2.86
CA GLU A 196 3.42 22.45 -3.15
C GLU A 196 3.42 22.74 -4.66
N SER A 197 3.78 21.74 -5.46
CA SER A 197 3.88 21.89 -6.91
C SER A 197 3.29 20.71 -7.69
N ILE A 198 3.05 20.94 -8.99
CA ILE A 198 2.69 19.88 -9.93
C ILE A 198 3.79 18.81 -10.02
N ASN A 199 5.05 19.19 -9.91
CA ASN A 199 6.16 18.25 -9.94
C ASN A 199 6.09 17.27 -8.77
N ASP A 200 5.73 17.73 -7.57
CA ASP A 200 5.58 16.87 -6.40
C ASP A 200 4.42 15.86 -6.58
N VAL A 201 3.30 16.33 -7.16
CA VAL A 201 2.18 15.44 -7.53
C VAL A 201 2.65 14.39 -8.53
N LEU A 202 3.43 14.80 -9.54
CA LEU A 202 3.93 13.90 -10.58
C LEU A 202 4.91 12.87 -10.00
N GLU A 203 5.86 13.27 -9.20
CA GLU A 203 6.85 12.39 -8.56
C GLU A 203 6.15 11.36 -7.68
N TRP A 204 5.23 11.80 -6.82
CA TRP A 204 4.42 10.89 -6.02
C TRP A 204 3.60 9.93 -6.89
N SER A 205 2.93 10.43 -7.93
CA SER A 205 2.09 9.61 -8.81
C SER A 205 2.91 8.59 -9.60
N VAL A 206 4.10 8.95 -10.06
CA VAL A 206 5.03 8.03 -10.73
C VAL A 206 5.46 6.93 -9.77
N SER A 207 5.79 7.26 -8.53
CA SER A 207 6.20 6.28 -7.53
C SER A 207 5.05 5.33 -7.12
N ALA A 208 3.82 5.84 -7.01
CA ALA A 208 2.69 5.12 -6.42
C ALA A 208 1.72 4.49 -7.43
N ALA A 209 1.50 5.11 -8.60
CA ALA A 209 0.36 4.76 -9.44
C ALA A 209 0.65 4.66 -10.95
N LEU A 210 1.46 5.55 -11.54
CA LEU A 210 1.57 5.65 -13.00
C LEU A 210 2.39 4.54 -13.66
N ARG A 211 3.24 3.82 -12.93
CA ARG A 211 4.15 2.80 -13.48
C ARG A 211 3.48 1.79 -14.40
N PRO A 212 2.31 1.20 -14.05
CA PRO A 212 1.64 0.25 -14.95
C PRO A 212 1.24 0.87 -16.29
N TYR A 213 0.88 2.14 -16.29
CA TYR A 213 0.51 2.88 -17.49
C TYR A 213 1.73 3.26 -18.32
N LEU A 214 2.76 3.77 -17.68
CA LEU A 214 4.01 4.18 -18.33
C LEU A 214 4.75 2.99 -18.96
N ALA A 215 4.71 1.82 -18.35
CA ALA A 215 5.36 0.60 -18.86
C ALA A 215 4.90 0.18 -20.26
N LEU A 216 3.71 0.62 -20.69
CA LEU A 216 3.18 0.35 -22.03
C LEU A 216 3.65 1.37 -23.07
N LEU A 217 4.37 2.39 -22.70
CA LEU A 217 4.77 3.51 -23.56
C LEU A 217 6.29 3.53 -23.78
N ASN A 218 6.73 4.03 -24.95
CA ASN A 218 8.11 4.40 -25.16
C ASN A 218 8.44 5.74 -24.45
N GLU A 219 9.70 6.05 -24.24
CA GLU A 219 10.17 7.21 -23.48
C GLU A 219 9.50 8.53 -23.93
N LYS A 220 9.46 8.82 -25.24
CA LYS A 220 8.84 10.04 -25.77
C LYS A 220 7.34 10.14 -25.42
N LYS A 221 6.62 9.01 -25.43
CA LYS A 221 5.20 8.98 -25.05
C LYS A 221 5.03 9.02 -23.54
N GLN A 222 5.96 8.47 -22.77
CA GLN A 222 5.96 8.57 -21.31
C GLN A 222 6.05 10.05 -20.87
N GLU A 223 6.97 10.82 -21.43
CA GLU A 223 7.12 12.24 -21.08
C GLU A 223 5.86 13.06 -21.43
N ARG A 224 5.28 12.81 -22.61
CA ARG A 224 4.03 13.45 -22.99
C ARG A 224 2.86 13.05 -22.08
N PHE A 225 2.80 11.78 -21.66
CA PHE A 225 1.78 11.28 -20.75
C PHE A 225 1.92 11.92 -19.37
N LYS A 226 3.12 11.94 -18.81
CA LYS A 226 3.43 12.61 -17.54
C LYS A 226 3.02 14.07 -17.55
N TYR A 227 3.38 14.78 -18.61
CA TYR A 227 3.01 16.19 -18.76
C TYR A 227 1.48 16.37 -18.80
N ALA A 228 0.78 15.65 -19.68
CA ALA A 228 -0.68 15.76 -19.82
C ALA A 228 -1.40 15.39 -18.50
N PHE A 229 -0.94 14.33 -17.81
CA PHE A 229 -1.44 13.92 -16.51
C PHE A 229 -1.25 15.01 -15.45
N ALA A 230 -0.03 15.55 -15.35
CA ALA A 230 0.31 16.52 -14.33
C ALA A 230 -0.46 17.83 -14.49
N MET A 231 -0.60 18.31 -15.73
CA MET A 231 -1.32 19.56 -16.01
C MET A 231 -2.80 19.52 -15.61
N GLY A 232 -3.43 18.34 -15.56
CA GLY A 232 -4.80 18.20 -15.09
C GLY A 232 -4.98 18.57 -13.62
N PHE A 233 -3.92 18.48 -12.83
CA PHE A 233 -3.96 18.86 -11.40
C PHE A 233 -3.96 20.37 -11.14
N GLU A 234 -3.72 21.22 -12.14
CA GLU A 234 -3.92 22.67 -11.98
C GLU A 234 -5.36 23.03 -11.61
N ASN A 235 -6.34 22.21 -11.99
CA ASN A 235 -7.73 22.41 -11.63
C ASN A 235 -8.00 22.26 -10.11
N TYR A 236 -7.06 21.66 -9.38
CA TYR A 236 -7.14 21.43 -7.92
C TYR A 236 -6.21 22.35 -7.13
N ARG A 237 -5.71 23.40 -7.77
CA ARG A 237 -4.85 24.40 -7.12
C ARG A 237 -5.64 25.32 -6.20
N THR A 238 -5.16 25.43 -4.97
CA THR A 238 -5.67 26.32 -3.93
C THR A 238 -4.56 27.25 -3.45
N GLU A 239 -4.87 28.11 -2.47
CA GLU A 239 -3.86 28.95 -1.80
C GLU A 239 -2.82 28.14 -1.02
N LYS A 240 -3.13 26.90 -0.63
CA LYS A 240 -2.25 25.99 0.12
C LYS A 240 -1.40 25.10 -0.78
N GLY A 241 -1.69 25.06 -2.08
CA GLY A 241 -1.06 24.17 -3.03
C GLY A 241 -2.08 23.40 -3.87
N ILE A 242 -1.73 22.20 -4.31
CA ILE A 242 -2.61 21.32 -5.06
C ILE A 242 -3.24 20.33 -4.08
N GLU A 243 -4.55 20.45 -3.90
CA GLU A 243 -5.30 19.66 -2.90
C GLU A 243 -6.22 18.66 -3.59
N PHE A 244 -6.19 17.41 -3.15
CA PHE A 244 -7.14 16.40 -3.60
C PHE A 244 -7.38 15.31 -2.56
N ASN A 245 -8.44 14.54 -2.77
CA ASN A 245 -8.90 13.55 -1.81
C ASN A 245 -7.95 12.34 -1.73
N PHE A 246 -7.81 11.80 -0.51
CA PHE A 246 -7.03 10.60 -0.25
C PHE A 246 -7.79 9.68 0.72
N ARG A 247 -8.83 9.01 0.17
CA ARG A 247 -9.64 8.07 0.96
C ARG A 247 -8.90 6.76 1.19
N ARG A 248 -8.85 6.36 2.44
CA ARG A 248 -8.22 5.10 2.86
C ARG A 248 -9.26 4.17 3.49
N LEU A 249 -9.06 2.88 3.29
CA LEU A 249 -9.80 1.81 3.95
C LEU A 249 -8.91 1.21 5.04
N PHE A 250 -9.43 1.19 6.26
CA PHE A 250 -8.83 0.54 7.41
C PHE A 250 -9.62 -0.71 7.76
N ALA A 251 -8.92 -1.77 8.15
CA ALA A 251 -9.56 -2.95 8.70
C ALA A 251 -8.76 -3.51 9.87
N PHE A 252 -9.49 -3.90 10.92
CA PHE A 252 -8.98 -4.59 12.09
C PHE A 252 -9.81 -5.85 12.32
N ALA A 253 -9.15 -6.93 12.68
CA ALA A 253 -9.82 -8.19 12.95
C ALA A 253 -8.99 -9.03 13.93
N GLU A 254 -9.62 -10.00 14.60
CA GLU A 254 -9.00 -10.87 15.59
C GLU A 254 -9.25 -12.34 15.25
N LYS A 255 -8.24 -13.18 15.43
CA LYS A 255 -8.40 -14.64 15.45
C LYS A 255 -8.78 -15.06 16.87
N LYS A 256 -9.91 -15.79 16.99
CA LYS A 256 -10.31 -16.41 18.26
C LYS A 256 -9.66 -17.77 18.44
#